data_cb67ac8dcff2c9abebca1386c0cd4e36
#
_entry.id   cb67ac8dcff2c9abebca1386c0cd4e36
#
_cell.length_a   1.000
_cell.length_b   1.000
_cell.length_c   1.000
_cell.angle_alpha   90.00
_cell.angle_beta   90.00
_cell.angle_gamma   90.00
#
_symmetry.space_group_name_H-M   'P 1'
#
loop_
_entity.id
_entity.type
_entity.pdbx_description
1 polymer ?
#
loop_
_entity_poly.entity_id
_entity_poly.type
_entity_poly.pdbx_seq_one_letter_code
_entity_poly.pdbx_strand_id
1 'polypeptide(L)'
;MSIFSKQNREAFTEPLHLNNPIMVQVLGICSALAVTSQLKPAIVMGLAVAVITAFSNVIISVIRNTIPVRIRIIVQLVVVAALVTIVNQILKASAYDVSVQLSVYVGLIITNCILMGRLEAFAMMNKPWPSFLDGLGNGLGYALILVIVGWFREFIGRGSLLGFQIIPSSMYDLGYMNNGMMNMSCTALILIGCVIWINRAFFVHDESK
;
A
#
# COMPACT_ATOMS: atom_id res chain seq x y z
N MET A 1 -17.51 -15.63 -22.33
CA MET A 1 -16.53 -15.36 -21.26
C MET A 1 -16.88 -14.00 -20.70
N SER A 2 -17.78 -13.90 -19.71
CA SER A 2 -18.27 -12.60 -19.24
C SER A 2 -17.20 -11.96 -18.35
N ILE A 3 -16.75 -10.79 -18.76
CA ILE A 3 -15.77 -9.94 -18.06
C ILE A 3 -16.29 -9.53 -16.65
N PHE A 4 -17.60 -9.60 -16.45
CA PHE A 4 -18.32 -9.32 -15.21
C PHE A 4 -18.81 -10.57 -14.47
N SER A 5 -17.99 -11.63 -14.42
CA SER A 5 -18.31 -12.77 -13.56
C SER A 5 -18.33 -12.32 -12.09
N LYS A 6 -19.30 -12.86 -11.31
CA LYS A 6 -19.43 -12.62 -9.87
C LYS A 6 -18.11 -12.82 -9.12
N GLN A 7 -17.32 -13.79 -9.55
CA GLN A 7 -15.98 -14.10 -9.05
C GLN A 7 -14.94 -12.98 -9.28
N ASN A 8 -15.03 -12.23 -10.40
CA ASN A 8 -14.13 -11.10 -10.69
C ASN A 8 -14.46 -9.88 -9.82
N ARG A 9 -15.74 -9.68 -9.51
CA ARG A 9 -16.18 -8.59 -8.64
C ARG A 9 -15.82 -8.88 -7.18
N GLU A 10 -15.93 -10.12 -6.77
CA GLU A 10 -15.49 -10.57 -5.44
C GLU A 10 -13.98 -10.39 -5.27
N ALA A 11 -13.17 -10.81 -6.24
CA ALA A 11 -11.71 -10.61 -6.22
C ALA A 11 -11.27 -9.14 -6.08
N PHE A 12 -12.07 -8.19 -6.58
CA PHE A 12 -11.79 -6.74 -6.45
C PHE A 12 -12.32 -6.15 -5.14
N THR A 13 -13.51 -6.60 -4.68
CA THR A 13 -14.22 -5.98 -3.53
C THR A 13 -13.79 -6.60 -2.20
N GLU A 14 -13.44 -7.88 -2.21
CA GLU A 14 -13.02 -8.62 -1.02
C GLU A 14 -11.77 -8.02 -0.35
N PRO A 15 -10.70 -7.65 -1.08
CA PRO A 15 -9.52 -7.02 -0.49
C PRO A 15 -9.76 -5.62 0.05
N LEU A 16 -10.80 -4.94 -0.46
CA LEU A 16 -11.10 -3.58 -0.05
C LEU A 16 -11.79 -3.53 1.32
N HIS A 17 -12.60 -4.54 1.65
CA HIS A 17 -13.47 -4.52 2.83
C HIS A 17 -13.20 -5.69 3.80
N LEU A 18 -13.19 -6.93 3.32
CA LEU A 18 -13.15 -8.14 4.17
C LEU A 18 -11.74 -8.69 4.36
N ASN A 19 -10.90 -8.67 3.33
CA ASN A 19 -9.55 -9.25 3.33
C ASN A 19 -8.46 -8.21 3.04
N ASN A 20 -8.53 -7.05 3.72
CA ASN A 20 -7.53 -6.01 3.53
C ASN A 20 -6.14 -6.51 3.90
N PRO A 21 -5.11 -6.29 3.03
CA PRO A 21 -3.76 -6.83 3.24
C PRO A 21 -3.10 -6.36 4.53
N ILE A 22 -3.36 -5.14 4.99
CA ILE A 22 -2.80 -4.65 6.26
C ILE A 22 -3.63 -5.11 7.46
N MET A 23 -4.97 -5.04 7.36
CA MET A 23 -5.84 -5.28 8.51
C MET A 23 -5.97 -6.77 8.88
N VAL A 24 -6.01 -7.66 7.87
CA VAL A 24 -6.23 -9.09 8.06
C VAL A 24 -4.94 -9.88 7.92
N GLN A 25 -4.17 -9.60 6.86
CA GLN A 25 -2.95 -10.35 6.54
C GLN A 25 -1.71 -9.78 7.26
N VAL A 26 -1.82 -8.57 7.83
CA VAL A 26 -0.73 -7.87 8.54
C VAL A 26 0.51 -7.69 7.66
N LEU A 27 0.30 -7.54 6.33
CA LEU A 27 1.35 -7.34 5.34
C LEU A 27 1.57 -5.85 5.05
N GLY A 28 2.79 -5.45 4.73
CA GLY A 28 3.10 -4.07 4.33
C GLY A 28 3.31 -3.07 5.47
N ILE A 29 3.40 -3.53 6.71
CA ILE A 29 3.65 -2.64 7.86
C ILE A 29 4.99 -1.91 7.71
N CYS A 30 6.05 -2.57 7.24
CA CYS A 30 7.38 -1.97 7.10
C CYS A 30 7.36 -0.74 6.21
N SER A 31 6.71 -0.83 5.05
CA SER A 31 6.57 0.29 4.12
C SER A 31 5.62 1.36 4.66
N ALA A 32 4.54 0.96 5.34
CA ALA A 32 3.62 1.87 5.99
C ALA A 32 4.32 2.73 7.07
N LEU A 33 5.18 2.15 7.90
CA LEU A 33 5.95 2.87 8.92
C LEU A 33 6.87 3.93 8.31
N ALA A 34 7.54 3.61 7.20
CA ALA A 34 8.50 4.48 6.57
C ALA A 34 7.86 5.65 5.82
N VAL A 35 6.74 5.41 5.12
CA VAL A 35 6.17 6.34 4.14
C VAL A 35 5.10 7.26 4.73
N THR A 36 4.42 6.85 5.80
CA THR A 36 3.30 7.61 6.36
C THR A 36 3.69 8.83 7.20
N SER A 37 4.97 9.24 7.20
CA SER A 37 5.41 10.48 7.85
C SER A 37 4.84 11.75 7.19
N GLN A 38 4.48 11.68 5.93
CA GLN A 38 3.86 12.76 5.14
C GLN A 38 2.79 12.16 4.22
N LEU A 39 1.71 12.91 3.99
CA LEU A 39 0.59 12.44 3.18
C LEU A 39 0.92 12.38 1.68
N LYS A 40 1.69 13.34 1.16
CA LYS A 40 2.10 13.36 -0.26
C LYS A 40 2.81 12.06 -0.69
N PRO A 41 3.94 11.67 -0.08
CA PRO A 41 4.62 10.42 -0.44
C PRO A 41 3.75 9.18 -0.16
N ALA A 42 2.88 9.21 0.85
CA ALA A 42 1.98 8.09 1.15
C ALA A 42 0.98 7.82 0.02
N ILE A 43 0.37 8.87 -0.55
CA ILE A 43 -0.56 8.74 -1.70
C ILE A 43 0.19 8.21 -2.92
N VAL A 44 1.32 8.81 -3.26
CA VAL A 44 2.09 8.43 -4.46
C VAL A 44 2.59 7.00 -4.34
N MET A 45 3.10 6.62 -3.16
CA MET A 45 3.55 5.25 -2.89
C MET A 45 2.40 4.24 -3.00
N GLY A 46 1.23 4.56 -2.43
CA GLY A 46 0.06 3.71 -2.49
C GLY A 46 -0.40 3.44 -3.93
N LEU A 47 -0.47 4.49 -4.75
CA LEU A 47 -0.82 4.37 -6.16
C LEU A 47 0.24 3.61 -6.96
N ALA A 48 1.54 3.88 -6.73
CA ALA A 48 2.62 3.17 -7.40
C ALA A 48 2.58 1.67 -7.07
N VAL A 49 2.40 1.30 -5.81
CA VAL A 49 2.27 -0.10 -5.40
C VAL A 49 1.06 -0.76 -6.05
N ALA A 50 -0.10 -0.09 -6.12
CA ALA A 50 -1.29 -0.64 -6.75
C ALA A 50 -1.07 -0.96 -8.23
N VAL A 51 -0.46 -0.03 -8.99
CA VAL A 51 -0.15 -0.23 -10.41
C VAL A 51 0.87 -1.35 -10.59
N ILE A 52 1.96 -1.32 -9.83
CA ILE A 52 3.03 -2.32 -9.94
C ILE A 52 2.50 -3.71 -9.58
N THR A 53 1.69 -3.84 -8.52
CA THR A 53 1.10 -5.13 -8.12
C THR A 53 0.20 -5.69 -9.21
N ALA A 54 -0.64 -4.85 -9.81
CA ALA A 54 -1.53 -5.27 -10.89
C ALA A 54 -0.77 -5.81 -12.10
N PHE A 55 0.24 -5.08 -12.58
CA PHE A 55 1.05 -5.51 -13.72
C PHE A 55 1.95 -6.72 -13.40
N SER A 56 2.56 -6.75 -12.21
CA SER A 56 3.37 -7.89 -11.77
C SER A 56 2.56 -9.17 -11.70
N ASN A 57 1.33 -9.10 -11.16
CA ASN A 57 0.43 -10.25 -11.09
C ASN A 57 0.11 -10.81 -12.48
N VAL A 58 -0.11 -9.94 -13.47
CA VAL A 58 -0.35 -10.38 -14.86
C VAL A 58 0.87 -11.10 -15.44
N ILE A 59 2.05 -10.49 -15.33
CA ILE A 59 3.30 -11.05 -15.89
C ILE A 59 3.60 -12.39 -15.26
N ILE A 60 3.56 -12.48 -13.93
CA ILE A 60 3.83 -13.74 -13.22
C ILE A 60 2.79 -14.80 -13.55
N SER A 61 1.51 -14.45 -13.66
CA SER A 61 0.47 -15.39 -14.06
C SER A 61 0.65 -15.96 -15.47
N VAL A 62 1.19 -15.18 -16.40
CA VAL A 62 1.54 -15.65 -17.76
C VAL A 62 2.72 -16.62 -17.74
N ILE A 63 3.77 -16.29 -16.97
CA ILE A 63 5.03 -17.05 -16.96
C ILE A 63 4.97 -18.24 -15.98
N ARG A 64 3.95 -18.37 -15.13
CA ARG A 64 3.86 -19.33 -14.02
C ARG A 64 4.19 -20.79 -14.39
N ASN A 65 3.85 -21.22 -15.61
CA ASN A 65 4.06 -22.60 -16.04
C ASN A 65 5.53 -22.91 -16.38
N THR A 66 6.35 -21.88 -16.59
CA THR A 66 7.77 -22.00 -16.97
C THR A 66 8.69 -21.93 -15.76
N ILE A 67 8.20 -21.43 -14.61
CA ILE A 67 9.03 -21.15 -13.44
C ILE A 67 9.10 -22.39 -12.55
N PRO A 68 10.31 -22.99 -12.35
CA PRO A 68 10.49 -24.07 -11.38
C PRO A 68 10.36 -23.54 -9.93
N VAL A 69 9.81 -24.38 -9.05
CA VAL A 69 9.47 -24.01 -7.66
C VAL A 69 10.66 -23.45 -6.86
N ARG A 70 11.89 -23.93 -7.17
CA ARG A 70 13.10 -23.54 -6.42
C ARG A 70 13.54 -22.09 -6.64
N ILE A 71 13.29 -21.53 -7.83
CA ILE A 71 13.75 -20.18 -8.19
C ILE A 71 12.60 -19.17 -8.29
N ARG A 72 11.40 -19.55 -7.89
CA ARG A 72 10.17 -18.77 -8.02
C ARG A 72 10.28 -17.37 -7.41
N ILE A 73 10.76 -17.27 -6.18
CA ILE A 73 10.90 -15.99 -5.45
C ILE A 73 11.90 -15.06 -6.17
N ILE A 74 12.99 -15.63 -6.71
CA ILE A 74 14.00 -14.84 -7.44
C ILE A 74 13.40 -14.24 -8.71
N VAL A 75 12.65 -15.03 -9.47
CA VAL A 75 11.99 -14.55 -10.70
C VAL A 75 10.97 -13.47 -10.39
N GLN A 76 10.18 -13.64 -9.34
CA GLN A 76 9.22 -12.62 -8.88
C GLN A 76 9.91 -11.29 -8.53
N LEU A 77 11.02 -11.35 -7.76
CA LEU A 77 11.80 -10.16 -7.41
C LEU A 77 12.37 -9.46 -8.63
N VAL A 78 12.90 -10.19 -9.61
CA VAL A 78 13.46 -9.62 -10.84
C VAL A 78 12.37 -8.91 -11.66
N VAL A 79 11.21 -9.53 -11.83
CA VAL A 79 10.08 -8.92 -12.55
C VAL A 79 9.60 -7.66 -11.86
N VAL A 80 9.45 -7.69 -10.54
CA VAL A 80 9.05 -6.50 -9.76
C VAL A 80 10.10 -5.41 -9.87
N ALA A 81 11.38 -5.72 -9.73
CA ALA A 81 12.46 -4.75 -9.83
C ALA A 81 12.49 -4.07 -11.21
N ALA A 82 12.29 -4.83 -12.29
CA ALA A 82 12.21 -4.29 -13.66
C ALA A 82 11.02 -3.33 -13.80
N LEU A 83 9.84 -3.70 -13.32
CA LEU A 83 8.65 -2.83 -13.38
C LEU A 83 8.82 -1.56 -12.56
N VAL A 84 9.34 -1.68 -11.34
CA VAL A 84 9.60 -0.51 -10.46
C VAL A 84 10.58 0.44 -11.12
N THR A 85 11.63 -0.08 -11.77
CA THR A 85 12.61 0.75 -12.48
C THR A 85 11.96 1.50 -13.65
N ILE A 86 11.10 0.85 -14.43
CA ILE A 86 10.36 1.48 -15.53
C ILE A 86 9.44 2.59 -14.99
N VAL A 87 8.65 2.30 -13.95
CA VAL A 87 7.76 3.29 -13.33
C VAL A 87 8.55 4.48 -12.78
N ASN A 88 9.70 4.24 -12.14
CA ASN A 88 10.56 5.31 -11.64
C ASN A 88 11.11 6.20 -12.76
N GLN A 89 11.48 5.63 -13.91
CA GLN A 89 11.93 6.42 -15.07
C GLN A 89 10.79 7.27 -15.66
N ILE A 90 9.57 6.73 -15.74
CA ILE A 90 8.40 7.47 -16.18
C ILE A 90 8.08 8.63 -15.23
N LEU A 91 8.15 8.40 -13.93
CA LEU A 91 7.95 9.43 -12.92
C LEU A 91 9.03 10.52 -12.95
N LYS A 92 10.29 10.15 -13.22
CA LYS A 92 11.37 11.12 -13.43
C LYS A 92 11.11 12.05 -14.60
N ALA A 93 10.52 11.54 -15.66
CA ALA A 93 10.18 12.33 -16.85
C ALA A 93 8.99 13.27 -16.63
N SER A 94 8.02 12.90 -15.78
CA SER A 94 6.76 13.62 -15.59
C SER A 94 6.75 14.56 -14.37
N ALA A 95 7.39 14.17 -13.28
CA ALA A 95 7.32 14.89 -11.99
C ALA A 95 8.61 14.71 -11.19
N TYR A 96 9.61 15.54 -11.47
CA TYR A 96 10.94 15.42 -10.87
C TYR A 96 10.93 15.49 -9.33
N ASP A 97 10.17 16.43 -8.75
CA ASP A 97 10.09 16.60 -7.29
C ASP A 97 9.55 15.36 -6.57
N VAL A 98 8.54 14.72 -7.17
CA VAL A 98 7.95 13.49 -6.64
C VAL A 98 8.91 12.31 -6.83
N SER A 99 9.64 12.28 -7.93
CA SER A 99 10.62 11.23 -8.23
C SER A 99 11.79 11.22 -7.23
N VAL A 100 12.28 12.38 -6.81
CA VAL A 100 13.36 12.48 -5.81
C VAL A 100 12.90 11.88 -4.47
N GLN A 101 11.68 12.16 -4.06
CA GLN A 101 11.10 11.56 -2.85
C GLN A 101 10.89 10.05 -3.00
N LEU A 102 10.41 9.60 -4.17
CA LEU A 102 10.18 8.17 -4.43
C LEU A 102 11.47 7.37 -4.58
N SER A 103 12.57 7.97 -5.04
CA SER A 103 13.84 7.26 -5.23
C SER A 103 14.34 6.60 -3.94
N VAL A 104 14.07 7.22 -2.79
CA VAL A 104 14.39 6.67 -1.47
C VAL A 104 13.51 5.44 -1.16
N TYR A 105 12.27 5.40 -1.65
CA TYR A 105 11.31 4.34 -1.36
C TYR A 105 11.26 3.22 -2.41
N VAL A 106 11.99 3.35 -3.53
CA VAL A 106 12.06 2.33 -4.59
C VAL A 106 12.45 0.96 -4.03
N GLY A 107 13.45 0.91 -3.15
CA GLY A 107 13.85 -0.33 -2.47
C GLY A 107 12.72 -0.94 -1.63
N LEU A 108 11.91 -0.10 -0.96
CA LEU A 108 10.78 -0.54 -0.16
C LEU A 108 9.60 -1.04 -1.01
N ILE A 109 9.46 -0.59 -2.25
CA ILE A 109 8.45 -1.11 -3.17
C ILE A 109 8.84 -2.51 -3.63
N ILE A 110 10.11 -2.72 -4.01
CA ILE A 110 10.62 -4.02 -4.50
C ILE A 110 10.48 -5.10 -3.42
N THR A 111 10.82 -4.78 -2.18
CA THR A 111 10.77 -5.71 -1.04
C THR A 111 9.42 -5.71 -0.31
N ASN A 112 8.39 -5.11 -0.88
CA ASN A 112 7.09 -5.00 -0.22
C ASN A 112 6.43 -6.37 -0.09
N CYS A 113 6.14 -6.76 1.15
CA CYS A 113 5.55 -8.07 1.45
C CYS A 113 4.12 -8.25 0.90
N ILE A 114 3.38 -7.16 0.66
CA ILE A 114 2.07 -7.24 0.00
C ILE A 114 2.24 -7.73 -1.43
N LEU A 115 3.17 -7.14 -2.16
CA LEU A 115 3.46 -7.47 -3.54
C LEU A 115 3.88 -8.94 -3.66
N MET A 116 4.88 -9.35 -2.87
CA MET A 116 5.36 -10.74 -2.84
C MET A 116 4.27 -11.71 -2.39
N GLY A 117 3.49 -11.35 -1.38
CA GLY A 117 2.42 -12.20 -0.86
C GLY A 117 1.32 -12.46 -1.90
N ARG A 118 0.93 -11.43 -2.69
CA ARG A 118 -0.09 -11.60 -3.74
C ARG A 118 0.42 -12.32 -4.97
N LEU A 119 1.67 -12.10 -5.36
CA LEU A 119 2.32 -12.83 -6.44
C LEU A 119 2.34 -14.34 -6.15
N GLU A 120 2.69 -14.70 -4.91
CA GLU A 120 2.78 -16.09 -4.48
C GLU A 120 1.41 -16.74 -4.26
N ALA A 121 0.52 -16.07 -3.52
CA ALA A 121 -0.75 -16.64 -3.12
C ALA A 121 -1.80 -16.66 -4.23
N PHE A 122 -1.80 -15.66 -5.12
CA PHE A 122 -2.86 -15.51 -6.12
C PHE A 122 -2.38 -15.64 -7.56
N ALA A 123 -1.34 -14.92 -7.97
CA ALA A 123 -0.91 -14.87 -9.36
C ALA A 123 -0.38 -16.22 -9.88
N MET A 124 0.27 -17.00 -9.02
CA MET A 124 0.76 -18.33 -9.37
C MET A 124 -0.34 -19.38 -9.58
N MET A 125 -1.53 -19.17 -8.99
CA MET A 125 -2.63 -20.14 -9.03
C MET A 125 -3.72 -19.78 -10.04
N ASN A 126 -3.87 -18.50 -10.36
CA ASN A 126 -4.99 -17.99 -11.14
C ASN A 126 -4.59 -17.51 -12.54
N LYS A 127 -5.62 -17.30 -13.40
CA LYS A 127 -5.45 -16.75 -14.75
C LYS A 127 -5.08 -15.28 -14.70
N PRO A 128 -4.47 -14.71 -15.79
CA PRO A 128 -3.97 -13.33 -15.80
C PRO A 128 -5.03 -12.26 -15.49
N TRP A 129 -6.24 -12.43 -16.00
CA TRP A 129 -7.31 -11.44 -15.83
C TRP A 129 -7.80 -11.30 -14.37
N PRO A 130 -8.19 -12.38 -13.65
CA PRO A 130 -8.48 -12.29 -12.22
C PRO A 130 -7.31 -11.77 -11.39
N SER A 131 -6.08 -12.12 -11.77
CA SER A 131 -4.86 -11.69 -11.08
C SER A 131 -4.63 -10.19 -11.20
N PHE A 132 -4.98 -9.58 -12.32
CA PHE A 132 -4.95 -8.13 -12.49
C PHE A 132 -5.91 -7.41 -11.54
N LEU A 133 -7.16 -7.88 -11.47
CA LEU A 133 -8.19 -7.29 -10.60
C LEU A 133 -7.85 -7.46 -9.12
N ASP A 134 -7.33 -8.61 -8.74
CA ASP A 134 -6.85 -8.87 -7.39
C ASP A 134 -5.69 -7.94 -7.00
N GLY A 135 -4.72 -7.75 -7.90
CA GLY A 135 -3.60 -6.85 -7.68
C GLY A 135 -4.04 -5.40 -7.49
N LEU A 136 -5.00 -4.92 -8.30
CA LEU A 136 -5.58 -3.58 -8.13
C LEU A 136 -6.36 -3.47 -6.82
N GLY A 137 -7.20 -4.43 -6.49
CA GLY A 137 -8.00 -4.42 -5.26
C GLY A 137 -7.13 -4.37 -4.00
N ASN A 138 -6.13 -5.23 -3.91
CA ASN A 138 -5.19 -5.26 -2.78
C ASN A 138 -4.32 -4.01 -2.72
N GLY A 139 -3.84 -3.52 -3.87
CA GLY A 139 -3.05 -2.29 -3.94
C GLY A 139 -3.83 -1.06 -3.51
N LEU A 140 -5.10 -0.94 -3.92
CA LEU A 140 -5.98 0.15 -3.49
C LEU A 140 -6.35 0.03 -2.00
N GLY A 141 -6.62 -1.17 -1.50
CA GLY A 141 -6.85 -1.41 -0.09
C GLY A 141 -5.65 -1.00 0.78
N TYR A 142 -4.44 -1.28 0.29
CA TYR A 142 -3.20 -0.81 0.92
C TYR A 142 -3.07 0.72 0.88
N ALA A 143 -3.29 1.34 -0.28
CA ALA A 143 -3.22 2.78 -0.46
C ALA A 143 -4.19 3.52 0.48
N LEU A 144 -5.40 3.02 0.64
CA LEU A 144 -6.40 3.60 1.53
C LEU A 144 -5.91 3.66 2.97
N ILE A 145 -5.32 2.59 3.48
CA ILE A 145 -4.80 2.57 4.86
C ILE A 145 -3.60 3.48 5.01
N LEU A 146 -2.69 3.52 4.02
CA LEU A 146 -1.56 4.47 4.03
C LEU A 146 -2.05 5.92 4.14
N VAL A 147 -3.10 6.27 3.38
CA VAL A 147 -3.68 7.61 3.40
C VAL A 147 -4.31 7.91 4.76
N ILE A 148 -5.07 6.98 5.34
CA ILE A 148 -5.69 7.16 6.66
C ILE A 148 -4.60 7.38 7.72
N VAL A 149 -3.60 6.50 7.80
CA VAL A 149 -2.53 6.61 8.80
C VAL A 149 -1.68 7.86 8.57
N GLY A 150 -1.35 8.18 7.31
CA GLY A 150 -0.62 9.39 6.94
C GLY A 150 -1.37 10.67 7.30
N TRP A 151 -2.68 10.68 7.08
CA TRP A 151 -3.54 11.80 7.44
C TRP A 151 -3.54 12.05 8.96
N PHE A 152 -3.73 11.02 9.77
CA PHE A 152 -3.66 11.15 11.24
C PHE A 152 -2.29 11.64 11.72
N ARG A 153 -1.22 11.10 11.17
CA ARG A 153 0.15 11.47 11.56
C ARG A 153 0.51 12.90 11.16
N GLU A 154 0.17 13.32 9.96
CA GLU A 154 0.47 14.68 9.50
C GLU A 154 -0.38 15.70 10.24
N PHE A 155 -1.66 15.40 10.47
CA PHE A 155 -2.57 16.28 11.19
C PHE A 155 -2.14 16.52 12.65
N ILE A 156 -1.84 15.46 13.39
CA ILE A 156 -1.49 15.56 14.82
C ILE A 156 -0.02 15.97 15.01
N GLY A 157 0.89 15.48 14.13
CA GLY A 157 2.33 15.69 14.27
C GLY A 157 2.81 17.05 13.80
N ARG A 158 2.25 17.57 12.71
CA ARG A 158 2.67 18.85 12.09
C ARG A 158 1.61 19.93 12.11
N GLY A 159 0.34 19.58 12.29
CA GLY A 159 -0.75 20.54 12.18
C GLY A 159 -0.94 21.12 10.78
N SER A 160 -0.33 20.46 9.76
CA SER A 160 -0.43 20.81 8.35
C SER A 160 -0.97 19.61 7.58
N LEU A 161 -1.75 19.84 6.53
CA LEU A 161 -2.17 18.82 5.57
C LEU A 161 -1.72 19.23 4.17
N LEU A 162 -1.03 18.36 3.48
CA LEU A 162 -0.52 18.58 2.11
C LEU A 162 0.35 19.84 1.97
N GLY A 163 0.96 20.33 3.06
CA GLY A 163 1.75 21.56 3.08
C GLY A 163 0.95 22.85 3.40
N PHE A 164 -0.36 22.77 3.58
CA PHE A 164 -1.17 23.90 4.08
C PHE A 164 -1.26 23.82 5.61
N GLN A 165 -0.88 24.89 6.30
CA GLN A 165 -1.08 25.02 7.74
C GLN A 165 -2.58 25.15 8.04
N ILE A 166 -3.15 24.15 8.74
CA ILE A 166 -4.56 24.17 9.15
C ILE A 166 -4.72 24.78 10.54
N ILE A 167 -3.69 24.62 11.38
CA ILE A 167 -3.70 25.19 12.72
C ILE A 167 -3.38 26.68 12.60
N PRO A 168 -4.32 27.59 12.95
CA PRO A 168 -4.08 29.03 12.91
C PRO A 168 -2.97 29.42 13.90
N SER A 169 -2.19 30.43 13.53
CA SER A 169 -1.08 30.97 14.34
C SER A 169 -1.49 31.34 15.76
N SER A 170 -2.74 31.71 15.96
CA SER A 170 -3.29 32.02 17.30
C SER A 170 -3.24 30.84 18.30
N MET A 171 -3.22 29.60 17.83
CA MET A 171 -3.08 28.44 18.73
C MET A 171 -1.61 28.22 19.14
N TYR A 172 -0.65 28.61 18.30
CA TYR A 172 0.76 28.57 18.68
C TYR A 172 1.09 29.64 19.74
N ASP A 173 0.42 30.79 19.72
CA ASP A 173 0.56 31.85 20.72
C ASP A 173 -0.05 31.46 22.09
N LEU A 174 -1.00 30.52 22.10
CA LEU A 174 -1.57 29.91 23.31
C LEU A 174 -0.69 28.81 23.94
N GLY A 175 0.50 28.54 23.37
CA GLY A 175 1.47 27.54 23.89
C GLY A 175 1.30 26.14 23.30
N TYR A 176 0.59 25.96 22.18
CA TYR A 176 0.50 24.66 21.51
C TYR A 176 1.86 24.34 20.86
N MET A 177 2.48 23.26 21.30
CA MET A 177 3.69 22.70 20.69
C MET A 177 3.33 21.48 19.85
N ASN A 178 3.78 21.45 18.59
CA ASN A 178 3.61 20.27 17.72
C ASN A 178 4.19 19.03 18.38
N ASN A 179 3.41 17.95 18.37
CA ASN A 179 3.83 16.70 18.99
C ASN A 179 4.81 15.95 18.09
N GLY A 180 6.11 16.21 18.26
CA GLY A 180 7.18 15.57 17.49
C GLY A 180 7.23 14.05 17.63
N MET A 181 6.69 13.49 18.70
CA MET A 181 6.61 12.03 18.90
C MET A 181 5.72 11.36 17.84
N MET A 182 4.69 12.05 17.33
CA MET A 182 3.81 11.51 16.27
C MET A 182 4.55 11.27 14.95
N ASN A 183 5.67 11.96 14.73
CA ASN A 183 6.48 11.77 13.52
C ASN A 183 7.45 10.59 13.62
N MET A 184 7.60 9.98 14.79
CA MET A 184 8.43 8.80 14.98
C MET A 184 7.74 7.53 14.45
N SER A 185 8.53 6.57 13.99
CA SER A 185 8.05 5.28 13.48
C SER A 185 7.27 4.46 14.51
N CYS A 186 7.62 4.58 15.81
CA CYS A 186 6.92 3.89 16.89
C CYS A 186 5.44 4.27 16.99
N THR A 187 5.12 5.55 16.80
CA THR A 187 3.72 6.01 16.83
C THR A 187 2.91 5.48 15.64
N ALA A 188 3.54 5.32 14.47
CA ALA A 188 2.89 4.69 13.34
C ALA A 188 2.47 3.23 13.63
N LEU A 189 3.32 2.48 14.34
CA LEU A 189 3.01 1.11 14.75
C LEU A 189 1.80 1.07 15.68
N ILE A 190 1.75 1.97 16.65
CA ILE A 190 0.62 2.09 17.59
C ILE A 190 -0.67 2.46 16.83
N LEU A 191 -0.60 3.44 15.91
CA LEU A 191 -1.75 3.85 15.10
C LEU A 191 -2.27 2.71 14.22
N ILE A 192 -1.38 1.99 13.53
CA ILE A 192 -1.76 0.82 12.73
C ILE A 192 -2.39 -0.25 13.62
N GLY A 193 -1.81 -0.53 14.79
CA GLY A 193 -2.39 -1.45 15.77
C GLY A 193 -3.79 -1.03 16.24
N CYS A 194 -4.00 0.26 16.51
CA CYS A 194 -5.32 0.80 16.86
C CYS A 194 -6.32 0.66 15.71
N VAL A 195 -5.91 0.95 14.47
CA VAL A 195 -6.77 0.80 13.28
C VAL A 195 -7.16 -0.66 13.07
N ILE A 196 -6.23 -1.61 13.22
CA ILE A 196 -6.50 -3.05 13.15
C ILE A 196 -7.45 -3.47 14.28
N TRP A 197 -7.24 -3.00 15.50
CA TRP A 197 -8.08 -3.32 16.65
C TRP A 197 -9.51 -2.79 16.47
N ILE A 198 -9.66 -1.54 16.03
CA ILE A 198 -10.96 -0.94 15.74
C ILE A 198 -11.68 -1.72 14.63
N ASN A 199 -11.00 -2.02 13.54
CA ASN A 199 -11.58 -2.80 12.46
C ASN A 199 -12.07 -4.18 12.97
N ARG A 200 -11.25 -4.86 13.73
CA ARG A 200 -11.59 -6.18 14.28
C ARG A 200 -12.73 -6.13 15.30
N ALA A 201 -12.80 -5.08 16.11
CA ALA A 201 -13.87 -4.90 17.09
C ALA A 201 -15.23 -4.59 16.44
N PHE A 202 -15.24 -3.81 15.36
CA PHE A 202 -16.48 -3.38 14.70
C PHE A 202 -16.96 -4.35 13.62
N PHE A 203 -16.05 -4.93 12.82
CA PHE A 203 -16.42 -5.75 11.65
C PHE A 203 -16.44 -7.26 11.92
N VAL A 204 -15.58 -7.77 12.80
CA VAL A 204 -15.54 -9.22 13.07
C VAL A 204 -16.59 -9.65 14.09
N HIS A 205 -17.13 -8.72 14.86
CA HIS A 205 -18.20 -9.05 15.83
C HIS A 205 -19.56 -9.35 15.14
N ASP A 206 -19.74 -8.93 13.88
CA ASP A 206 -20.97 -9.17 13.11
C ASP A 206 -21.03 -10.57 12.47
N GLU A 207 -19.89 -11.27 12.30
CA GLU A 207 -19.87 -12.64 11.75
C GLU A 207 -20.04 -13.75 12.82
N SER A 208 -20.06 -13.41 14.10
CA SER A 208 -20.23 -14.39 15.19
C SER A 208 -21.66 -14.46 15.73
N LYS A 209 -22.62 -13.83 15.07
CA LYS A 209 -24.07 -13.98 15.31
C LYS A 209 -24.74 -14.60 14.08
#